data_c793a54d0877d31ca1dc202b710b8d92
#
_entry.id   c793a54d0877d31ca1dc202b710b8d92
#
_cell.length_a   1.000
_cell.length_b   1.000
_cell.length_c   1.000
_cell.angle_alpha   90.00
_cell.angle_beta   90.00
_cell.angle_gamma   90.00
#
_symmetry.space_group_name_H-M   'P 1'
#
loop_
_entity.id
_entity.type
_entity.pdbx_description
1 polymer ?
#
loop_
_entity_poly.entity_id
_entity_poly.type
_entity_poly.pdbx_seq_one_letter_code
_entity_poly.pdbx_strand_id
1 'polypeptide(L)'
;MYQERISRVLAAMERMGLEQMLVSDPDSIWYLTGYDVFPFERLYAFYLRKDGQHKLFLNKLFPVPEAPYEQVWFSDTDDYLAILANAVDGEKDMGVDKDWPARFLLPLMAHNPSCKYVLASDCVDDARACKDAVERDLMREASRINDVV
;
A
#
# COMPACT_ATOMS: atom_id res chain seq x y z
N MET A 1 13.88 -7.62 5.58
CA MET A 1 12.49 -8.07 5.76
C MET A 1 11.52 -7.27 4.89
N TYR A 2 11.23 -6.00 5.16
CA TYR A 2 10.25 -5.22 4.35
C TYR A 2 10.66 -5.10 2.88
N GLN A 3 11.92 -4.80 2.58
CA GLN A 3 12.41 -4.73 1.20
C GLN A 3 12.22 -6.04 0.42
N GLU A 4 12.36 -7.18 1.06
CA GLU A 4 12.12 -8.47 0.45
C GLU A 4 10.63 -8.70 0.16
N ARG A 5 9.74 -8.26 1.06
CA ARG A 5 8.28 -8.29 0.85
C ARG A 5 7.88 -7.41 -0.33
N ILE A 6 8.40 -6.18 -0.39
CA ILE A 6 8.21 -5.28 -1.54
C ILE A 6 8.68 -5.94 -2.83
N SER A 7 9.87 -6.57 -2.83
CA SER A 7 10.40 -7.25 -4.02
C SER A 7 9.47 -8.38 -4.53
N ARG A 8 8.83 -9.13 -3.62
CA ARG A 8 7.85 -10.16 -3.99
C ARG A 8 6.62 -9.55 -4.67
N VAL A 9 6.11 -8.43 -4.13
CA VAL A 9 4.97 -7.71 -4.72
C VAL A 9 5.34 -7.14 -6.08
N LEU A 10 6.51 -6.53 -6.24
CA LEU A 10 6.98 -6.02 -7.52
C LEU A 10 7.10 -7.13 -8.58
N ALA A 11 7.58 -8.31 -8.19
CA ALA A 11 7.64 -9.47 -9.09
C ALA A 11 6.24 -9.97 -9.48
N ALA A 12 5.24 -9.87 -8.58
CA ALA A 12 3.85 -10.19 -8.90
C ALA A 12 3.24 -9.14 -9.85
N MET A 13 3.49 -7.86 -9.60
CA MET A 13 3.08 -6.76 -10.50
C MET A 13 3.65 -6.96 -11.90
N GLU A 14 4.92 -7.36 -12.01
CA GLU A 14 5.57 -7.63 -13.31
C GLU A 14 4.86 -8.74 -14.08
N ARG A 15 4.46 -9.83 -13.41
CA ARG A 15 3.67 -10.92 -14.03
C ARG A 15 2.30 -10.45 -14.54
N MET A 16 1.72 -9.42 -13.90
CA MET A 16 0.47 -8.79 -14.34
C MET A 16 0.67 -7.69 -15.40
N GLY A 17 1.92 -7.37 -15.77
CA GLY A 17 2.24 -6.28 -16.69
C GLY A 17 2.05 -4.88 -16.08
N LEU A 18 2.02 -4.77 -14.75
CA LEU A 18 1.83 -3.51 -14.05
C LEU A 18 3.18 -2.87 -13.69
N GLU A 19 3.31 -1.58 -13.97
CA GLU A 19 4.47 -0.78 -13.58
C GLU A 19 4.25 0.00 -12.28
N GLN A 20 3.01 0.11 -11.85
CA GLN A 20 2.60 0.86 -10.67
C GLN A 20 1.39 0.22 -9.98
N MET A 21 1.30 0.42 -8.67
CA MET A 21 0.19 -0.07 -7.86
C MET A 21 -0.02 0.85 -6.65
N LEU A 22 -1.27 1.10 -6.31
CA LEU A 22 -1.69 1.78 -5.08
C LEU A 22 -2.31 0.77 -4.11
N VAL A 23 -1.77 0.70 -2.91
CA VAL A 23 -2.26 -0.12 -1.80
C VAL A 23 -2.90 0.80 -0.77
N SER A 24 -4.13 0.52 -0.34
CA SER A 24 -4.89 1.30 0.65
C SER A 24 -5.22 0.51 1.92
N ASP A 25 -5.18 -0.82 1.87
CA ASP A 25 -5.38 -1.66 3.04
C ASP A 25 -4.30 -1.41 4.10
N PRO A 26 -4.65 -0.93 5.32
CA PRO A 26 -3.68 -0.62 6.35
C PRO A 26 -2.82 -1.81 6.76
N ASP A 27 -3.38 -3.02 6.82
CA ASP A 27 -2.65 -4.24 7.17
C ASP A 27 -1.62 -4.60 6.09
N SER A 28 -1.97 -4.40 4.81
CA SER A 28 -1.05 -4.59 3.69
C SER A 28 0.07 -3.55 3.70
N ILE A 29 -0.24 -2.29 4.00
CA ILE A 29 0.77 -1.24 4.13
C ILE A 29 1.69 -1.55 5.31
N TRP A 30 1.14 -1.95 6.47
CA TRP A 30 1.94 -2.38 7.62
C TRP A 30 2.86 -3.56 7.26
N TYR A 31 2.34 -4.59 6.59
CA TYR A 31 3.14 -5.72 6.11
C TYR A 31 4.33 -5.29 5.26
N LEU A 32 4.14 -4.32 4.37
CA LEU A 32 5.15 -3.85 3.42
C LEU A 32 6.13 -2.84 4.03
N THR A 33 5.70 -2.02 4.99
CA THR A 33 6.45 -0.87 5.48
C THR A 33 6.87 -0.96 6.95
N GLY A 34 6.12 -1.73 7.75
CA GLY A 34 6.28 -1.79 9.21
C GLY A 34 5.57 -0.67 9.96
N TYR A 35 4.85 0.22 9.26
CA TYR A 35 4.09 1.31 9.91
C TYR A 35 2.65 0.88 10.17
N ASP A 36 2.34 0.68 11.45
CA ASP A 36 1.00 0.36 11.93
C ASP A 36 0.22 1.67 12.12
N VAL A 37 -0.65 1.98 11.17
CA VAL A 37 -1.47 3.18 11.16
C VAL A 37 -2.94 2.80 11.03
N PHE A 38 -3.77 3.32 11.93
CA PHE A 38 -5.22 3.23 11.80
C PHE A 38 -5.75 4.55 11.22
N PRO A 39 -6.05 4.62 9.92
CA PRO A 39 -6.31 5.88 9.22
C PRO A 39 -7.73 6.44 9.46
N PHE A 40 -8.64 5.68 10.06
CA PHE A 40 -10.07 6.00 10.15
C PHE A 40 -10.65 6.30 8.75
N GLU A 41 -11.20 7.50 8.58
CA GLU A 41 -11.76 7.97 7.31
C GLU A 41 -10.75 8.71 6.40
N ARG A 42 -9.47 8.84 6.82
CA ARG A 42 -8.46 9.60 6.10
C ARG A 42 -7.77 8.77 5.02
N LEU A 43 -7.33 9.45 3.99
CA LEU A 43 -6.51 8.82 2.96
C LEU A 43 -5.18 8.34 3.57
N TYR A 44 -4.90 7.07 3.40
CA TYR A 44 -3.63 6.41 3.68
C TYR A 44 -3.34 5.47 2.53
N ALA A 45 -2.20 5.64 1.86
CA ALA A 45 -1.89 4.82 0.70
C ALA A 45 -0.38 4.64 0.52
N PHE A 46 0.01 3.48 0.04
CA PHE A 46 1.38 3.19 -0.38
C PHE A 46 1.43 2.98 -1.89
N TYR A 47 2.16 3.85 -2.57
CA TYR A 47 2.36 3.81 -4.01
C TYR A 47 3.63 3.03 -4.31
N LEU A 48 3.46 1.87 -4.91
CA LEU A 48 4.52 1.00 -5.37
C LEU A 48 4.81 1.27 -6.84
N ARG A 49 6.09 1.40 -7.17
CA ARG A 49 6.58 1.57 -8.54
C ARG A 49 7.66 0.55 -8.85
N LYS A 50 7.65 0.03 -10.08
CA LYS A 50 8.65 -0.93 -10.58
C LYS A 50 10.07 -0.36 -10.54
N ASP A 51 10.25 0.94 -10.72
CA ASP A 51 11.53 1.64 -10.66
C ASP A 51 12.08 1.88 -9.24
N GLY A 52 11.35 1.45 -8.21
CA GLY A 52 11.74 1.57 -6.80
C GLY A 52 11.44 2.94 -6.17
N GLN A 53 10.90 3.91 -6.92
CA GLN A 53 10.53 5.22 -6.40
C GLN A 53 9.16 5.17 -5.69
N HIS A 54 9.11 4.45 -4.58
CA HIS A 54 7.89 4.28 -3.80
C HIS A 54 7.54 5.54 -3.03
N LYS A 55 6.23 5.80 -2.84
CA LYS A 55 5.72 6.94 -2.07
C LYS A 55 4.70 6.49 -1.05
N LEU A 56 4.77 7.08 0.14
CA LEU A 56 3.80 6.86 1.20
C LEU A 56 2.98 8.13 1.42
N PHE A 57 1.67 8.06 1.21
CA PHE A 57 0.73 9.17 1.38
C PHE A 57 0.18 9.19 2.80
N LEU A 58 0.42 10.29 3.51
CA LEU A 58 0.22 10.38 4.95
C LEU A 58 -0.53 11.67 5.35
N ASN A 59 -1.54 11.52 6.17
CA ASN A 59 -2.09 12.66 6.87
C ASN A 59 -1.14 13.10 8.00
N LYS A 60 -0.97 14.41 8.20
CA LYS A 60 -0.10 14.99 9.23
C LYS A 60 -0.43 14.57 10.67
N LEU A 61 -1.60 13.97 10.88
CA LEU A 61 -2.01 13.43 12.18
C LEU A 61 -1.46 12.00 12.43
N PHE A 62 -0.89 11.34 11.44
CA PHE A 62 -0.38 9.99 11.61
C PHE A 62 1.01 10.01 12.25
N PRO A 63 1.26 9.18 13.29
CA PRO A 63 2.54 9.14 14.00
C PRO A 63 3.56 8.27 13.26
N VAL A 64 3.84 8.57 11.99
CA VAL A 64 4.79 7.81 11.17
C VAL A 64 6.15 8.50 11.22
N PRO A 65 7.22 7.77 11.61
CA PRO A 65 8.58 8.31 11.59
C PRO A 65 9.11 8.46 10.16
N GLU A 66 10.31 9.01 10.03
CA GLU A 66 11.00 9.08 8.73
C GLU A 66 11.14 7.68 8.12
N ALA A 67 10.84 7.57 6.83
CA ALA A 67 10.81 6.34 6.06
C ALA A 67 11.89 6.33 4.97
N PRO A 68 12.34 5.15 4.50
CA PRO A 68 13.23 5.03 3.35
C PRO A 68 12.54 5.32 2.01
N TYR A 69 11.26 5.68 2.03
CA TYR A 69 10.45 6.06 0.87
C TYR A 69 10.13 7.55 0.91
N GLU A 70 9.80 8.12 -0.23
CA GLU A 70 9.24 9.47 -0.27
C GLU A 70 7.93 9.52 0.54
N GLN A 71 7.85 10.42 1.52
CA GLN A 71 6.64 10.65 2.31
C GLN A 71 5.93 11.90 1.79
N VAL A 72 4.70 11.72 1.32
CA VAL A 72 3.84 12.80 0.83
C VAL A 72 2.83 13.14 1.92
N TRP A 73 3.08 14.26 2.61
CA TRP A 73 2.27 14.70 3.75
C TRP A 73 1.20 15.71 3.33
N PHE A 74 0.00 15.52 3.85
CA PHE A 74 -1.14 16.45 3.67
C PHE A 74 -1.94 16.59 4.96
N SER A 75 -2.77 17.61 5.05
CA SER A 75 -3.74 17.84 6.13
C SER A 75 -5.17 17.64 5.64
N ASP A 76 -6.14 17.63 6.56
CA ASP A 76 -7.56 17.50 6.22
C ASP A 76 -8.09 18.72 5.42
N THR A 77 -7.35 19.83 5.39
CA THR A 77 -7.69 21.04 4.63
C THR A 77 -7.05 21.12 3.26
N ASP A 78 -6.11 20.23 2.95
CA ASP A 78 -5.46 20.17 1.64
C ASP A 78 -6.33 19.40 0.63
N ASP A 79 -6.15 19.70 -0.66
CA ASP A 79 -6.71 18.86 -1.72
C ASP A 79 -5.86 17.60 -1.90
N TYR A 80 -5.98 16.69 -0.93
CA TYR A 80 -5.21 15.45 -0.90
C TYR A 80 -5.49 14.52 -2.09
N LEU A 81 -6.66 14.64 -2.72
CA LEU A 81 -6.99 13.86 -3.93
C LEU A 81 -6.21 14.38 -5.14
N ALA A 82 -6.11 15.69 -5.30
CA ALA A 82 -5.26 16.28 -6.34
C ALA A 82 -3.78 15.97 -6.08
N ILE A 83 -3.33 16.01 -4.82
CA ILE A 83 -1.96 15.62 -4.43
C ILE A 83 -1.68 14.17 -4.86
N LEU A 84 -2.57 13.24 -4.54
CA LEU A 84 -2.43 11.84 -4.94
C LEU A 84 -2.44 11.69 -6.47
N ALA A 85 -3.42 12.28 -7.14
CA ALA A 85 -3.59 12.17 -8.59
C ALA A 85 -2.37 12.72 -9.38
N ASN A 86 -1.76 13.81 -8.89
CA ASN A 86 -0.57 14.40 -9.52
C ASN A 86 0.73 13.65 -9.21
N ALA A 87 0.74 12.81 -8.18
CA ALA A 87 1.93 12.07 -7.77
C ALA A 87 2.08 10.70 -8.43
N VAL A 88 1.00 10.19 -9.06
CA VAL A 88 0.97 8.92 -9.79
C VAL A 88 1.10 9.13 -11.29
N ASP A 89 1.48 8.09 -12.02
CA ASP A 89 1.55 8.15 -13.50
C ASP A 89 0.15 7.90 -14.08
N GLY A 90 -0.51 8.97 -14.53
CA GLY A 90 -1.87 8.91 -15.07
C GLY A 90 -1.99 8.28 -16.48
N GLU A 91 -0.86 8.00 -17.15
CA GLU A 91 -0.85 7.42 -18.50
C GLU A 91 -0.62 5.90 -18.51
N LYS A 92 -0.29 5.31 -17.35
CA LYS A 92 -0.02 3.89 -17.22
C LYS A 92 -1.12 3.18 -16.44
N ASP A 93 -1.33 1.90 -16.74
CA ASP A 93 -2.26 1.06 -15.98
C ASP A 93 -1.88 1.05 -14.50
N MET A 94 -2.88 1.22 -13.63
CA MET A 94 -2.74 1.31 -12.17
C MET A 94 -3.34 0.07 -11.52
N GLY A 95 -2.49 -0.71 -10.83
CA GLY A 95 -2.98 -1.72 -9.90
C GLY A 95 -3.59 -1.06 -8.66
N VAL A 96 -4.72 -1.58 -8.20
CA VAL A 96 -5.35 -1.17 -6.93
C VAL A 96 -5.72 -2.40 -6.12
N ASP A 97 -5.64 -2.32 -4.81
CA ASP A 97 -6.14 -3.38 -3.94
C ASP A 97 -7.68 -3.34 -3.81
N LYS A 98 -8.25 -4.39 -3.20
CA LYS A 98 -9.69 -4.58 -3.05
C LYS A 98 -10.36 -3.64 -2.04
N ASP A 99 -9.56 -3.01 -1.16
CA ASP A 99 -10.07 -2.28 0.00
C ASP A 99 -10.11 -0.76 -0.19
N TRP A 100 -9.95 -0.28 -1.44
CA TRP A 100 -10.02 1.15 -1.75
C TRP A 100 -11.39 1.74 -1.42
N PRO A 101 -11.45 2.75 -0.51
CA PRO A 101 -12.69 3.47 -0.29
C PRO A 101 -13.13 4.20 -1.57
N ALA A 102 -14.39 3.98 -1.99
CA ALA A 102 -14.93 4.55 -3.22
C ALA A 102 -14.79 6.09 -3.27
N ARG A 103 -14.89 6.76 -2.11
CA ARG A 103 -14.74 8.23 -1.99
C ARG A 103 -13.36 8.74 -2.41
N PHE A 104 -12.32 7.90 -2.41
CA PHE A 104 -10.98 8.26 -2.88
C PHE A 104 -10.74 7.73 -4.28
N LEU A 105 -11.17 6.49 -4.56
CA LEU A 105 -10.91 5.85 -5.84
C LEU A 105 -11.65 6.53 -6.99
N LEU A 106 -12.94 6.83 -6.83
CA LEU A 106 -13.73 7.44 -7.91
C LEU A 106 -13.20 8.82 -8.32
N PRO A 107 -12.86 9.76 -7.42
CA PRO A 107 -12.23 11.02 -7.80
C PRO A 107 -10.84 10.83 -8.42
N LEU A 108 -10.03 9.87 -7.93
CA LEU A 108 -8.72 9.57 -8.51
C LEU A 108 -8.86 9.11 -9.97
N MET A 109 -9.81 8.23 -10.25
CA MET A 109 -10.12 7.79 -11.62
C MET A 109 -10.59 8.96 -12.50
N ALA A 110 -11.37 9.88 -11.96
CA ALA A 110 -11.83 11.06 -12.69
C ALA A 110 -10.70 12.05 -12.99
N HIS A 111 -9.70 12.18 -12.11
CA HIS A 111 -8.52 13.00 -12.33
C HIS A 111 -7.57 12.41 -13.39
N ASN A 112 -7.49 11.10 -13.50
CA ASN A 112 -6.59 10.38 -14.40
C ASN A 112 -7.38 9.51 -15.39
N PRO A 113 -8.15 10.11 -16.33
CA PRO A 113 -9.08 9.37 -17.19
C PRO A 113 -8.38 8.45 -18.22
N SER A 114 -7.11 8.71 -18.54
CA SER A 114 -6.30 7.85 -19.42
C SER A 114 -5.79 6.60 -18.72
N CYS A 115 -5.74 6.61 -17.38
CA CYS A 115 -5.26 5.51 -16.57
C CYS A 115 -6.32 4.41 -16.47
N LYS A 116 -5.95 3.18 -16.84
CA LYS A 116 -6.81 2.01 -16.61
C LYS A 116 -6.52 1.43 -15.22
N TYR A 117 -7.56 1.30 -14.41
CA TYR A 117 -7.46 0.73 -13.08
C TYR A 117 -7.74 -0.78 -13.12
N VAL A 118 -6.85 -1.57 -12.50
CA VAL A 118 -6.88 -3.03 -12.50
C VAL A 118 -6.85 -3.53 -11.07
N LEU A 119 -7.74 -4.45 -10.71
CA LEU A 119 -7.69 -5.10 -9.40
C LEU A 119 -6.42 -5.96 -9.32
N ALA A 120 -5.56 -5.65 -8.37
CA ALA A 120 -4.24 -6.27 -8.21
C ALA A 120 -3.97 -6.74 -6.77
N SER A 121 -5.02 -7.00 -5.99
CA SER A 121 -4.90 -7.46 -4.58
C SER A 121 -4.00 -8.68 -4.45
N ASP A 122 -4.08 -9.62 -5.40
CA ASP A 122 -3.33 -10.86 -5.37
C ASP A 122 -1.81 -10.62 -5.32
N CYS A 123 -1.31 -9.47 -5.82
CA CYS A 123 0.11 -9.13 -5.71
C CYS A 123 0.57 -9.05 -4.24
N VAL A 124 -0.26 -8.53 -3.36
CA VAL A 124 0.04 -8.40 -1.93
C VAL A 124 -0.49 -9.60 -1.15
N ASP A 125 -1.70 -10.07 -1.46
CA ASP A 125 -2.35 -11.19 -0.77
C ASP A 125 -1.51 -12.46 -0.87
N ASP A 126 -0.97 -12.81 -2.03
CA ASP A 126 -0.09 -13.96 -2.25
C ASP A 126 1.24 -13.82 -1.48
N ALA A 127 1.80 -12.60 -1.45
CA ALA A 127 3.00 -12.32 -0.67
C ALA A 127 2.77 -12.51 0.83
N ARG A 128 1.61 -12.08 1.35
CA ARG A 128 1.17 -12.27 2.75
C ARG A 128 0.80 -13.71 3.07
N ALA A 129 0.27 -14.45 2.10
CA ALA A 129 -0.07 -15.88 2.28
C ALA A 129 1.17 -16.72 2.60
N CYS A 130 2.31 -16.42 1.98
CA CYS A 130 3.58 -17.12 2.19
C CYS A 130 4.41 -16.47 3.29
N LYS A 131 4.21 -16.92 4.54
CA LYS A 131 4.84 -16.37 5.75
C LYS A 131 6.37 -16.51 5.71
N ASP A 132 7.08 -15.43 6.00
CA ASP A 132 8.54 -15.47 6.20
C ASP A 132 8.94 -16.16 7.52
N ALA A 133 10.24 -16.28 7.79
CA ALA A 133 10.72 -16.98 8.98
C ALA A 133 10.27 -16.30 10.28
N VAL A 134 10.33 -14.98 10.33
CA VAL A 134 9.93 -14.18 11.50
C VAL A 134 8.43 -14.30 11.74
N GLU A 135 7.61 -14.21 10.70
CA GLU A 135 6.16 -14.38 10.81
C GLU A 135 5.79 -15.79 11.31
N ARG A 136 6.47 -16.83 10.82
CA ARG A 136 6.24 -18.20 11.29
C ARG A 136 6.59 -18.38 12.77
N ASP A 137 7.66 -17.75 13.24
CA ASP A 137 8.07 -17.82 14.64
C ASP A 137 7.08 -17.08 15.55
N LEU A 138 6.61 -15.90 15.13
CA LEU A 138 5.54 -15.16 15.83
C LEU A 138 4.24 -15.97 15.90
N MET A 139 3.84 -16.62 14.80
CA MET A 139 2.65 -17.48 14.78
C MET A 139 2.77 -18.68 15.72
N ARG A 140 3.95 -19.32 15.77
CA ARG A 140 4.21 -20.44 16.72
C ARG A 140 4.11 -19.98 18.17
N GLU A 141 4.68 -18.82 18.47
CA GLU A 141 4.62 -18.25 19.82
C GLU A 141 3.19 -17.86 20.20
N ALA A 142 2.43 -17.24 19.31
CA ALA A 142 1.02 -16.92 19.53
C ALA A 142 0.20 -18.20 19.79
N SER A 143 0.44 -19.26 19.01
CA SER A 143 -0.21 -20.56 19.22
C SER A 143 0.14 -21.15 20.59
N ARG A 144 1.41 -21.13 20.98
CA ARG A 144 1.88 -21.61 22.29
C ARG A 144 1.22 -20.86 23.45
N ILE A 145 1.03 -19.55 23.31
CA ILE A 145 0.35 -18.74 24.35
C ILE A 145 -1.12 -19.18 24.47
N ASN A 146 -1.81 -19.40 23.35
CA ASN A 146 -3.19 -19.87 23.38
C ASN A 146 -3.37 -21.26 24.01
N ASP A 147 -2.36 -22.13 23.90
CA ASP A 147 -2.42 -23.48 24.49
C ASP A 147 -2.25 -23.47 26.03
N VAL A 148 -1.83 -22.37 26.62
CA VAL A 148 -1.58 -22.19 28.07
C VAL A 148 -2.75 -21.52 28.79
N VAL A 149 -3.71 -20.93 28.07
CA VAL A 149 -4.91 -20.27 28.59
C VAL A 149 -6.08 -21.24 28.64
#